data_bb03c4163e5dc796583728e2b2e1c969
#
_entry.id   bb03c4163e5dc796583728e2b2e1c969
#
_cell.length_a   1.000
_cell.length_b   1.000
_cell.length_c   1.000
_cell.angle_alpha   90.00
_cell.angle_beta   90.00
_cell.angle_gamma   90.00
#
_symmetry.space_group_name_H-M   'P 1'
#
loop_
_entity.id
_entity.type
_entity.pdbx_description
1 polymer ?
#
loop_
_entity_poly.entity_id
_entity_poly.type
_entity_poly.pdbx_seq_one_letter_code
_entity_poly.pdbx_strand_id
1 'polypeptide(L)'
;MYIMYLWRVMAALAACMLLPVACGMHENGPAEQLVSGVVMPSGAEPYAPGAELTVTGEGFAPDDRILFEIHWTGGSGSFAPEGYAKGVFGTVTALTEHSVSFLAPAHYPASTVSVILFRGGDMQTLGRIRVADGVHEPGLYALVLSGAGTMQPVRIDPATGDAAPFGSPVAVGPLHSVVSASGSGILSGLDGDGRLVAIDLVTHRPTPEEGGWLALGTVNPGEVFRFGRGKEPGQLVMSGSGSRMWNLPESLSVEMLEPYPVVRASSTLLLSALRLPDGTRAPLELSLTGGLQVGPAVGADALIPFRGVGRRSDDAEGYELFGGYALSAGGTTFLRRFDPVEGSLGETLAEFPGTALSLTELAAADGMPATVWLLCGDGDRWTIHGFDPLGGDVYTFAAPEGCSALVGVQ
;
A
#
# COMPACT_ATOMS: atom_id res chain seq x y z
N MET A 1 42.45 47.98 -22.46
CA MET A 1 42.30 47.27 -21.17
C MET A 1 41.13 46.28 -21.13
N TYR A 2 40.13 46.42 -21.99
CA TYR A 2 38.96 45.52 -22.05
C TYR A 2 39.21 44.19 -22.76
N ILE A 3 40.11 44.13 -23.74
CA ILE A 3 40.40 42.95 -24.55
C ILE A 3 41.18 41.90 -23.76
N MET A 4 42.02 42.26 -22.82
CA MET A 4 42.76 41.33 -21.96
C MET A 4 41.88 40.68 -20.89
N TYR A 5 40.75 41.29 -20.52
CA TYR A 5 39.80 40.69 -19.57
C TYR A 5 38.93 39.64 -20.23
N LEU A 6 38.55 39.86 -21.47
CA LEU A 6 37.74 38.89 -22.24
C LEU A 6 38.50 37.59 -22.51
N TRP A 7 39.82 37.67 -22.76
CA TRP A 7 40.64 36.47 -22.95
C TRP A 7 40.84 35.65 -21.69
N ARG A 8 40.90 36.27 -20.52
CA ARG A 8 41.00 35.60 -19.24
C ARG A 8 39.69 34.90 -18.82
N VAL A 9 38.57 35.51 -19.14
CA VAL A 9 37.26 34.89 -18.89
C VAL A 9 36.97 33.74 -19.84
N MET A 10 37.35 33.87 -21.11
CA MET A 10 37.25 32.77 -22.09
C MET A 10 38.16 31.60 -21.78
N ALA A 11 39.38 31.86 -21.30
CA ALA A 11 40.32 30.79 -20.87
C ALA A 11 39.84 30.08 -19.59
N ALA A 12 39.19 30.77 -18.65
CA ALA A 12 38.59 30.18 -17.46
C ALA A 12 37.36 29.35 -17.80
N LEU A 13 36.52 29.77 -18.73
CA LEU A 13 35.38 29.00 -19.22
C LEU A 13 35.81 27.75 -20.01
N ALA A 14 36.87 27.85 -20.80
CA ALA A 14 37.44 26.69 -21.52
C ALA A 14 38.10 25.68 -20.57
N ALA A 15 38.72 26.13 -19.48
CA ALA A 15 39.28 25.25 -18.47
C ALA A 15 38.18 24.53 -17.63
N CYS A 16 37.02 25.16 -17.42
CA CYS A 16 35.87 24.53 -16.79
C CYS A 16 35.16 23.48 -17.68
N MET A 17 35.29 23.59 -19.00
CA MET A 17 34.73 22.60 -19.93
C MET A 17 35.67 21.40 -20.18
N LEU A 18 36.91 21.44 -19.69
CA LEU A 18 37.90 20.37 -19.82
C LEU A 18 38.16 19.63 -18.51
N LEU A 19 37.47 19.96 -17.43
CA LEU A 19 37.37 19.04 -16.33
C LEU A 19 36.40 17.92 -16.79
N PRO A 20 36.89 16.71 -17.05
CA PRO A 20 35.98 15.60 -17.06
C PRO A 20 35.31 15.67 -15.70
N VAL A 21 34.00 15.84 -15.67
CA VAL A 21 33.20 15.42 -14.54
C VAL A 21 33.51 13.94 -14.41
N ALA A 22 34.51 13.63 -13.62
CA ALA A 22 34.66 12.35 -12.98
C ALA A 22 33.54 12.27 -11.94
N CYS A 23 32.27 12.38 -12.38
CA CYS A 23 31.25 11.50 -11.85
C CYS A 23 31.86 10.12 -12.04
N GLY A 24 32.31 9.53 -10.94
CA GLY A 24 32.68 8.13 -10.90
C GLY A 24 31.49 7.35 -11.47
N MET A 25 31.49 7.15 -12.77
CA MET A 25 31.07 5.88 -13.31
C MET A 25 32.04 4.93 -12.62
N HIS A 26 31.61 4.38 -11.48
CA HIS A 26 32.00 3.04 -11.21
C HIS A 26 31.69 2.32 -12.53
N GLU A 27 32.72 2.04 -13.33
CA GLU A 27 32.66 0.91 -14.21
C GLU A 27 32.24 -0.21 -13.27
N ASN A 28 30.92 -0.50 -13.26
CA ASN A 28 30.45 -1.77 -12.74
C ASN A 28 31.19 -2.76 -13.62
N GLY A 29 32.27 -3.31 -13.09
CA GLY A 29 32.85 -4.51 -13.62
C GLY A 29 31.69 -5.48 -13.85
N PRO A 30 31.79 -6.42 -14.79
CA PRO A 30 30.69 -7.34 -15.07
C PRO A 30 30.12 -7.79 -13.72
N ALA A 31 28.82 -7.47 -13.48
CA ALA A 31 28.16 -7.72 -12.19
C ALA A 31 28.51 -9.17 -11.81
N GLU A 32 29.12 -9.34 -10.63
CA GLU A 32 29.59 -10.64 -10.20
C GLU A 32 28.42 -11.60 -10.27
N GLN A 33 28.57 -12.64 -11.07
CA GLN A 33 27.48 -13.58 -11.31
C GLN A 33 27.29 -14.40 -10.02
N LEU A 34 26.18 -14.15 -9.30
CA LEU A 34 25.88 -14.80 -8.03
C LEU A 34 25.64 -16.30 -8.18
N VAL A 35 25.02 -16.70 -9.30
CA VAL A 35 24.65 -18.08 -9.63
C VAL A 35 24.92 -18.32 -11.11
N SER A 36 25.55 -19.45 -11.45
CA SER A 36 25.89 -19.84 -12.83
C SER A 36 25.03 -21.02 -13.31
N GLY A 37 25.01 -21.25 -14.62
CA GLY A 37 24.33 -22.42 -15.19
C GLY A 37 22.81 -22.42 -14.94
N VAL A 38 22.19 -21.26 -14.87
CA VAL A 38 20.77 -21.12 -14.52
C VAL A 38 19.88 -21.78 -15.57
N VAL A 39 19.00 -22.68 -15.10
CA VAL A 39 17.94 -23.30 -15.91
C VAL A 39 16.59 -22.96 -15.27
N MET A 40 15.77 -22.27 -16.04
CA MET A 40 14.41 -21.89 -15.63
C MET A 40 13.47 -23.10 -15.62
N PRO A 41 12.36 -23.06 -14.86
CA PRO A 41 11.38 -24.15 -14.83
C PRO A 41 10.89 -24.56 -16.24
N SER A 42 10.82 -25.85 -16.50
CA SER A 42 10.44 -26.43 -17.80
C SER A 42 8.96 -26.90 -17.81
N GLY A 43 8.05 -26.11 -17.30
CA GLY A 43 6.62 -26.40 -17.29
C GLY A 43 5.87 -25.77 -18.48
N ALA A 44 4.58 -26.14 -18.63
CA ALA A 44 3.71 -25.45 -19.56
C ALA A 44 3.33 -24.07 -19.00
N GLU A 45 3.76 -23.00 -19.67
CA GLU A 45 3.34 -21.65 -19.37
C GLU A 45 1.97 -21.31 -19.97
N PRO A 46 1.16 -20.43 -19.35
CA PRO A 46 1.45 -19.71 -18.11
C PRO A 46 1.30 -20.60 -16.87
N TYR A 47 2.15 -20.39 -15.86
CA TYR A 47 2.05 -21.09 -14.58
C TYR A 47 0.87 -20.57 -13.77
N ALA A 48 0.19 -21.45 -13.06
CA ALA A 48 -0.85 -21.03 -12.12
C ALA A 48 -0.24 -20.23 -10.94
N PRO A 49 -0.91 -19.19 -10.45
CA PRO A 49 -0.52 -18.51 -9.21
C PRO A 49 -0.37 -19.51 -8.06
N GLY A 50 0.69 -19.35 -7.25
CA GLY A 50 1.01 -20.26 -6.16
C GLY A 50 1.59 -21.61 -6.60
N ALA A 51 1.77 -21.87 -7.89
CA ALA A 51 2.49 -23.07 -8.34
C ALA A 51 3.93 -23.06 -7.83
N GLU A 52 4.39 -24.21 -7.33
CA GLU A 52 5.77 -24.34 -6.92
C GLU A 52 6.68 -24.51 -8.16
N LEU A 53 7.64 -23.62 -8.29
CA LEU A 53 8.58 -23.57 -9.41
C LEU A 53 10.00 -23.74 -8.89
N THR A 54 10.82 -24.48 -9.63
CA THR A 54 12.22 -24.70 -9.27
C THR A 54 13.14 -24.19 -10.37
N VAL A 55 14.06 -23.31 -10.00
CA VAL A 55 15.20 -22.87 -10.81
C VAL A 55 16.41 -23.67 -10.35
N THR A 56 17.17 -24.23 -11.29
CA THR A 56 18.42 -24.91 -11.00
C THR A 56 19.61 -24.09 -11.49
N GLY A 57 20.77 -24.29 -10.88
CA GLY A 57 22.03 -23.59 -11.18
C GLY A 57 23.08 -23.94 -10.13
N GLU A 58 24.21 -23.27 -10.16
CA GLU A 58 25.33 -23.51 -9.22
C GLU A 58 25.63 -22.24 -8.43
N GLY A 59 25.77 -22.36 -7.11
CA GLY A 59 26.19 -21.26 -6.24
C GLY A 59 25.07 -20.55 -5.50
N PHE A 60 23.87 -21.16 -5.34
CA PHE A 60 22.85 -20.64 -4.43
C PHE A 60 23.36 -20.70 -2.97
N ALA A 61 22.94 -19.72 -2.16
CA ALA A 61 23.37 -19.57 -0.77
C ALA A 61 22.15 -19.46 0.17
N PRO A 62 22.31 -19.81 1.46
CA PRO A 62 21.20 -19.86 2.42
C PRO A 62 20.46 -18.53 2.64
N ASP A 63 21.08 -17.40 2.34
CA ASP A 63 20.53 -16.06 2.45
C ASP A 63 19.89 -15.54 1.14
N ASP A 64 19.84 -16.38 0.11
CA ASP A 64 19.20 -16.04 -1.16
C ASP A 64 17.69 -15.84 -1.00
N ARG A 65 17.21 -14.77 -1.62
CA ARG A 65 15.79 -14.45 -1.72
C ARG A 65 15.41 -14.31 -3.18
N ILE A 66 14.16 -14.61 -3.48
CA ILE A 66 13.61 -14.39 -4.82
C ILE A 66 12.82 -13.09 -4.79
N LEU A 67 13.14 -12.21 -5.72
CA LEU A 67 12.47 -10.95 -5.96
C LEU A 67 11.77 -11.01 -7.32
N PHE A 68 10.53 -10.56 -7.38
CA PHE A 68 9.76 -10.49 -8.62
C PHE A 68 9.65 -9.06 -9.11
N GLU A 69 9.87 -8.87 -10.40
CA GLU A 69 9.37 -7.72 -11.13
C GLU A 69 8.22 -8.18 -12.00
N ILE A 70 7.01 -7.69 -11.70
CA ILE A 70 5.78 -8.12 -12.35
C ILE A 70 5.41 -7.09 -13.41
N HIS A 71 5.33 -7.54 -14.66
CA HIS A 71 4.92 -6.73 -15.80
C HIS A 71 3.56 -7.21 -16.27
N TRP A 72 2.56 -6.35 -16.24
CA TRP A 72 1.24 -6.65 -16.79
C TRP A 72 0.86 -5.65 -17.88
N THR A 73 0.22 -6.16 -18.90
CA THR A 73 -0.42 -5.36 -19.94
C THR A 73 -1.89 -5.30 -19.60
N GLY A 74 -2.43 -4.11 -19.48
CA GLY A 74 -3.77 -3.84 -18.97
C GLY A 74 -4.84 -4.84 -19.41
N GLY A 75 -5.69 -5.22 -18.46
CA GLY A 75 -6.84 -6.10 -18.71
C GLY A 75 -7.86 -5.47 -19.68
N SER A 76 -8.81 -6.24 -20.12
CA SER A 76 -9.83 -5.91 -21.14
C SER A 76 -10.88 -4.85 -20.69
N GLY A 77 -10.52 -3.91 -19.86
CA GLY A 77 -11.36 -2.78 -19.45
C GLY A 77 -10.62 -1.46 -19.59
N SER A 78 -11.33 -0.40 -19.96
CA SER A 78 -10.77 0.94 -20.19
C SER A 78 -10.09 1.59 -18.97
N PHE A 79 -9.96 0.89 -17.86
CA PHE A 79 -9.38 1.36 -16.59
C PHE A 79 -8.29 0.44 -16.00
N ALA A 80 -7.85 -0.60 -16.71
CA ALA A 80 -6.69 -1.37 -16.27
C ALA A 80 -5.44 -0.80 -16.96
N PRO A 81 -4.71 0.13 -16.34
CA PRO A 81 -3.50 0.67 -16.93
C PRO A 81 -2.45 -0.43 -17.04
N GLU A 82 -1.66 -0.38 -18.10
CA GLU A 82 -0.40 -1.11 -18.11
C GLU A 82 0.35 -0.78 -16.83
N GLY A 83 0.86 -1.79 -16.14
CA GLY A 83 1.44 -1.62 -14.84
C GLY A 83 2.73 -2.40 -14.67
N TYR A 84 3.42 -2.05 -13.61
CA TYR A 84 4.69 -2.65 -13.22
C TYR A 84 4.84 -2.63 -11.71
N ALA A 85 4.92 -3.81 -11.10
CA ALA A 85 5.23 -3.97 -9.69
C ALA A 85 6.68 -4.41 -9.52
N LYS A 86 7.47 -3.59 -8.85
CA LYS A 86 8.90 -3.81 -8.63
C LYS A 86 9.17 -4.20 -7.19
N GLY A 87 10.01 -5.24 -7.04
CA GLY A 87 10.53 -5.60 -5.73
C GLY A 87 9.55 -6.36 -4.84
N VAL A 88 8.70 -7.20 -5.41
CA VAL A 88 7.83 -8.11 -4.64
C VAL A 88 8.65 -9.36 -4.30
N PHE A 89 8.93 -9.57 -3.00
CA PHE A 89 9.64 -10.77 -2.57
C PHE A 89 8.72 -12.00 -2.63
N GLY A 90 9.24 -13.07 -3.24
CA GLY A 90 8.57 -14.35 -3.35
C GLY A 90 8.79 -15.23 -2.13
N THR A 91 7.90 -16.21 -1.95
CA THR A 91 8.05 -17.24 -0.93
C THR A 91 8.97 -18.35 -1.44
N VAL A 92 10.16 -18.48 -0.87
CA VAL A 92 11.08 -19.60 -1.12
C VAL A 92 10.61 -20.79 -0.29
N THR A 93 10.38 -21.94 -0.94
CA THR A 93 9.90 -23.18 -0.30
C THR A 93 11.02 -24.18 -0.04
N ALA A 94 12.05 -24.18 -0.89
CA ALA A 94 13.26 -24.98 -0.71
C ALA A 94 14.47 -24.27 -1.33
N LEU A 95 15.63 -24.45 -0.71
CA LEU A 95 16.89 -23.88 -1.17
C LEU A 95 18.04 -24.87 -0.92
N THR A 96 18.81 -25.13 -1.97
CA THR A 96 20.04 -25.93 -1.94
C THR A 96 21.12 -25.18 -2.68
N GLU A 97 22.37 -25.64 -2.66
CA GLU A 97 23.47 -25.06 -3.43
C GLU A 97 23.21 -25.09 -4.97
N HIS A 98 22.34 -26.02 -5.42
CA HIS A 98 22.08 -26.26 -6.85
C HIS A 98 20.69 -25.86 -7.31
N SER A 99 19.81 -25.41 -6.41
CA SER A 99 18.43 -25.08 -6.77
C SER A 99 17.76 -24.17 -5.76
N VAL A 100 16.80 -23.39 -6.25
CA VAL A 100 15.85 -22.64 -5.45
C VAL A 100 14.42 -22.95 -5.92
N SER A 101 13.57 -23.35 -5.00
CA SER A 101 12.13 -23.53 -5.25
C SER A 101 11.35 -22.40 -4.60
N PHE A 102 10.37 -21.87 -5.32
CA PHE A 102 9.55 -20.76 -4.88
C PHE A 102 8.14 -20.87 -5.44
N LEU A 103 7.21 -20.15 -4.84
CA LEU A 103 5.84 -20.08 -5.34
C LEU A 103 5.73 -18.98 -6.39
N ALA A 104 5.07 -19.31 -7.52
CA ALA A 104 4.73 -18.31 -8.53
C ALA A 104 3.87 -17.21 -7.90
N PRO A 105 4.16 -15.92 -8.18
CA PRO A 105 3.42 -14.83 -7.57
C PRO A 105 1.95 -14.87 -7.99
N ALA A 106 1.07 -14.53 -7.05
CA ALA A 106 -0.32 -14.27 -7.36
C ALA A 106 -0.43 -12.84 -7.88
N HIS A 107 -0.90 -12.67 -9.10
CA HIS A 107 -1.16 -11.37 -9.68
C HIS A 107 -2.33 -11.46 -10.67
N TYR A 108 -3.18 -10.46 -10.66
CA TYR A 108 -4.21 -10.26 -11.66
C TYR A 108 -3.95 -8.92 -12.36
N PRO A 109 -3.99 -8.83 -13.67
CA PRO A 109 -4.20 -9.91 -14.66
C PRO A 109 -2.93 -10.75 -14.91
N ALA A 110 -3.03 -11.72 -15.85
CA ALA A 110 -1.90 -12.52 -16.31
C ALA A 110 -0.68 -11.66 -16.63
N SER A 111 0.48 -12.09 -16.20
CA SER A 111 1.66 -11.24 -16.18
C SER A 111 2.92 -11.97 -16.66
N THR A 112 3.86 -11.22 -17.23
CA THR A 112 5.24 -11.66 -17.37
C THR A 112 6.03 -11.21 -16.14
N VAL A 113 6.72 -12.14 -15.51
CA VAL A 113 7.42 -11.91 -14.26
C VAL A 113 8.92 -12.16 -14.46
N SER A 114 9.74 -11.16 -14.16
CA SER A 114 11.19 -11.35 -14.05
C SER A 114 11.49 -11.95 -12.68
N VAL A 115 12.18 -13.08 -12.67
CA VAL A 115 12.65 -13.77 -11.46
C VAL A 115 14.06 -13.31 -11.19
N ILE A 116 14.28 -12.68 -10.04
CA ILE A 116 15.56 -12.07 -9.66
C ILE A 116 16.03 -12.72 -8.37
N LEU A 117 17.29 -13.15 -8.36
CA LEU A 117 17.98 -13.53 -7.15
C LEU A 117 18.46 -12.27 -6.43
N PHE A 118 18.22 -12.19 -5.15
CA PHE A 118 18.67 -11.11 -4.27
C PHE A 118 19.51 -11.68 -3.14
N ARG A 119 20.75 -11.20 -2.99
CA ARG A 119 21.72 -11.60 -1.97
C ARG A 119 22.50 -10.41 -1.47
N GLY A 120 22.39 -10.05 -0.19
CA GLY A 120 23.23 -9.02 0.44
C GLY A 120 23.15 -7.61 -0.17
N GLY A 121 22.15 -7.32 -1.00
CA GLY A 121 22.03 -6.08 -1.76
C GLY A 121 22.35 -6.23 -3.26
N ASP A 122 22.98 -7.33 -3.66
CA ASP A 122 23.25 -7.65 -5.06
C ASP A 122 22.04 -8.34 -5.69
N MET A 123 21.86 -8.14 -6.99
CA MET A 123 20.72 -8.69 -7.75
C MET A 123 21.20 -9.33 -9.06
N GLN A 124 20.70 -10.52 -9.33
CA GLN A 124 20.89 -11.20 -10.61
C GLN A 124 19.55 -11.64 -11.19
N THR A 125 19.21 -11.21 -12.39
CA THR A 125 18.05 -11.75 -13.11
C THR A 125 18.34 -13.19 -13.53
N LEU A 126 17.54 -14.13 -13.01
CA LEU A 126 17.65 -15.56 -13.36
C LEU A 126 16.95 -15.83 -14.68
N GLY A 127 15.79 -15.20 -14.92
CA GLY A 127 15.02 -15.37 -16.13
C GLY A 127 13.63 -14.74 -16.02
N ARG A 128 12.73 -15.15 -16.92
CA ARG A 128 11.33 -14.71 -16.93
C ARG A 128 10.40 -15.91 -17.00
N ILE A 129 9.24 -15.77 -16.35
CA ILE A 129 8.13 -16.72 -16.41
C ILE A 129 6.86 -15.99 -16.81
N ARG A 130 5.89 -16.71 -17.34
CA ARG A 130 4.53 -16.22 -17.53
C ARG A 130 3.64 -16.84 -16.48
N VAL A 131 2.87 -15.98 -15.80
CA VAL A 131 1.94 -16.40 -14.75
C VAL A 131 0.52 -16.13 -15.26
N ALA A 132 -0.36 -17.10 -15.10
CA ALA A 132 -1.78 -16.99 -15.45
C ALA A 132 -2.48 -15.96 -14.54
N ASP A 133 -3.71 -15.60 -14.91
CA ASP A 133 -4.56 -14.77 -14.06
C ASP A 133 -4.63 -15.37 -12.66
N GLY A 134 -4.35 -14.54 -11.66
CA GLY A 134 -4.56 -14.88 -10.26
C GLY A 134 -6.05 -15.08 -9.98
N VAL A 135 -6.35 -15.80 -8.91
CA VAL A 135 -7.70 -15.79 -8.34
C VAL A 135 -7.88 -14.41 -7.70
N HIS A 136 -8.35 -13.46 -8.51
CA HIS A 136 -8.75 -12.15 -8.05
C HIS A 136 -10.23 -12.25 -7.67
N GLU A 137 -10.49 -12.34 -6.39
CA GLU A 137 -11.83 -12.19 -5.86
C GLU A 137 -11.94 -10.79 -5.24
N PRO A 138 -12.27 -9.75 -6.04
CA PRO A 138 -12.53 -8.45 -5.48
C PRO A 138 -13.67 -8.56 -4.49
N GLY A 139 -13.60 -7.81 -3.41
CA GLY A 139 -14.61 -7.89 -2.39
C GLY A 139 -14.21 -7.24 -1.07
N LEU A 140 -15.13 -7.29 -0.12
CA LEU A 140 -14.91 -6.86 1.24
C LEU A 140 -14.39 -8.01 2.08
N TYR A 141 -13.29 -7.78 2.75
CA TYR A 141 -12.67 -8.74 3.67
C TYR A 141 -12.58 -8.15 5.07
N ALA A 142 -12.77 -9.02 6.05
CA ALA A 142 -12.44 -8.77 7.45
C ALA A 142 -11.20 -9.56 7.84
N LEU A 143 -10.35 -8.99 8.67
CA LEU A 143 -9.30 -9.72 9.37
C LEU A 143 -9.81 -10.08 10.77
N VAL A 144 -9.97 -11.37 11.03
CA VAL A 144 -10.50 -11.89 12.28
C VAL A 144 -9.35 -12.49 13.09
N LEU A 145 -9.11 -11.95 14.29
CA LEU A 145 -8.10 -12.45 15.20
C LEU A 145 -8.69 -13.57 16.05
N SER A 146 -8.09 -14.75 16.01
CA SER A 146 -8.47 -15.87 16.87
C SER A 146 -7.80 -15.77 18.25
N GLY A 147 -8.39 -16.40 19.25
CA GLY A 147 -7.80 -16.50 20.58
C GLY A 147 -6.42 -17.21 20.64
N ALA A 148 -6.03 -17.88 19.56
CA ALA A 148 -4.71 -18.49 19.40
C ALA A 148 -3.64 -17.53 18.82
N GLY A 149 -4.00 -16.26 18.59
CA GLY A 149 -3.07 -15.27 17.99
C GLY A 149 -2.81 -15.50 16.51
N THR A 150 -3.74 -16.14 15.80
CA THR A 150 -3.72 -16.29 14.35
C THR A 150 -4.75 -15.37 13.70
N MET A 151 -4.46 -14.88 12.51
CA MET A 151 -5.32 -14.02 11.72
C MET A 151 -6.01 -14.86 10.65
N GLN A 152 -7.35 -14.80 10.60
CA GLN A 152 -8.17 -15.41 9.57
C GLN A 152 -8.74 -14.34 8.66
N PRO A 153 -8.36 -14.29 7.38
CA PRO A 153 -9.13 -13.53 6.40
C PRO A 153 -10.53 -14.12 6.24
N VAL A 154 -11.54 -13.27 6.27
CA VAL A 154 -12.94 -13.64 6.12
C VAL A 154 -13.53 -12.76 5.03
N ARG A 155 -14.08 -13.38 4.00
CA ARG A 155 -14.80 -12.67 2.95
C ARG A 155 -16.20 -12.32 3.42
N ILE A 156 -16.64 -11.10 3.17
CA ILE A 156 -17.95 -10.60 3.53
C ILE A 156 -18.72 -10.32 2.24
N ASP A 157 -19.94 -10.84 2.14
CA ASP A 157 -20.88 -10.41 1.11
C ASP A 157 -21.42 -9.02 1.45
N PRO A 158 -21.11 -7.99 0.68
CA PRO A 158 -21.54 -6.62 0.99
C PRO A 158 -23.07 -6.41 0.87
N ALA A 159 -23.79 -7.32 0.22
CA ALA A 159 -25.24 -7.21 0.08
C ALA A 159 -26.00 -7.85 1.24
N THR A 160 -25.48 -8.95 1.81
CA THR A 160 -26.16 -9.71 2.86
C THR A 160 -25.49 -9.61 4.22
N GLY A 161 -24.18 -9.30 4.26
CA GLY A 161 -23.35 -9.35 5.46
C GLY A 161 -22.88 -10.78 5.81
N ASP A 162 -23.20 -11.77 4.97
CA ASP A 162 -22.74 -13.12 5.18
C ASP A 162 -21.22 -13.19 5.15
N ALA A 163 -20.64 -13.83 6.16
CA ALA A 163 -19.20 -13.91 6.35
C ALA A 163 -18.73 -15.36 6.22
N ALA A 164 -17.73 -15.60 5.38
CA ALA A 164 -17.15 -16.92 5.19
C ALA A 164 -15.61 -16.86 5.30
N PRO A 165 -14.98 -17.81 6.03
CA PRO A 165 -13.52 -17.92 6.07
C PRO A 165 -12.95 -18.00 4.63
N PHE A 166 -11.90 -17.24 4.38
CA PHE A 166 -11.18 -17.26 3.12
C PHE A 166 -9.77 -17.82 3.34
N GLY A 167 -9.57 -19.03 2.85
CA GLY A 167 -8.33 -19.78 3.04
C GLY A 167 -8.06 -20.22 4.47
N SER A 168 -6.80 -20.49 4.77
CA SER A 168 -6.37 -20.95 6.10
C SER A 168 -5.96 -19.77 7.00
N PRO A 169 -6.10 -19.90 8.34
CA PRO A 169 -5.56 -18.94 9.27
C PRO A 169 -4.05 -18.77 9.10
N VAL A 170 -3.56 -17.54 9.24
CA VAL A 170 -2.13 -17.22 9.17
C VAL A 170 -1.59 -16.87 10.55
N ALA A 171 -0.36 -17.31 10.85
CA ALA A 171 0.29 -17.09 12.14
C ALA A 171 0.87 -15.68 12.22
N VAL A 172 -0.01 -14.67 12.30
CA VAL A 172 0.34 -13.27 12.52
C VAL A 172 -0.56 -12.70 13.62
N GLY A 173 0.00 -11.79 14.42
CA GLY A 173 -0.76 -11.06 15.44
C GLY A 173 -1.69 -9.99 14.82
N PRO A 174 -2.25 -9.12 15.67
CA PRO A 174 -3.08 -8.02 15.22
C PRO A 174 -2.33 -7.13 14.22
N LEU A 175 -2.97 -6.80 13.11
CA LEU A 175 -2.45 -5.89 12.11
C LEU A 175 -3.21 -4.57 12.15
N HIS A 176 -2.49 -3.48 11.93
CA HIS A 176 -3.06 -2.15 11.75
C HIS A 176 -2.63 -1.56 10.41
N SER A 177 -3.21 -0.43 10.02
CA SER A 177 -2.94 0.20 8.73
C SER A 177 -3.07 -0.78 7.54
N VAL A 178 -4.14 -1.59 7.56
CA VAL A 178 -4.31 -2.66 6.57
C VAL A 178 -4.79 -2.10 5.24
N VAL A 179 -4.11 -2.48 4.17
CA VAL A 179 -4.41 -2.07 2.80
C VAL A 179 -4.29 -3.25 1.84
N SER A 180 -4.94 -3.15 0.69
CA SER A 180 -4.70 -4.03 -0.46
C SER A 180 -4.33 -3.19 -1.67
N ALA A 181 -3.25 -3.53 -2.33
CA ALA A 181 -2.92 -2.93 -3.62
C ALA A 181 -3.82 -3.53 -4.70
N SER A 182 -4.41 -2.67 -5.53
CA SER A 182 -5.31 -3.08 -6.60
C SER A 182 -4.68 -4.13 -7.51
N GLY A 183 -5.37 -5.21 -7.76
CA GLY A 183 -4.93 -6.30 -8.63
C GLY A 183 -3.84 -7.20 -8.07
N SER A 184 -3.39 -7.00 -6.83
CA SER A 184 -2.28 -7.79 -6.27
C SER A 184 -2.71 -9.09 -5.59
N GLY A 185 -3.94 -9.18 -5.10
CA GLY A 185 -4.37 -10.31 -4.25
C GLY A 185 -3.59 -10.41 -2.93
N ILE A 186 -2.94 -9.33 -2.50
CA ILE A 186 -2.13 -9.26 -1.29
C ILE A 186 -2.75 -8.27 -0.33
N LEU A 187 -2.99 -8.73 0.91
CA LEU A 187 -3.30 -7.86 2.04
C LEU A 187 -2.00 -7.47 2.74
N SER A 188 -1.79 -6.20 2.93
CA SER A 188 -0.62 -5.69 3.65
C SER A 188 -1.06 -4.97 4.92
N GLY A 189 -0.40 -5.24 6.03
CA GLY A 189 -0.64 -4.58 7.30
C GLY A 189 0.65 -4.43 8.09
N LEU A 190 0.62 -3.63 9.13
CA LEU A 190 1.72 -3.48 10.07
C LEU A 190 1.43 -4.24 11.35
N ASP A 191 2.39 -4.99 11.86
CA ASP A 191 2.32 -5.59 13.20
C ASP A 191 2.59 -4.56 14.32
N GLY A 192 2.54 -4.98 15.57
CA GLY A 192 2.77 -4.11 16.73
C GLY A 192 4.18 -3.49 16.80
N ASP A 193 5.15 -4.04 16.07
CA ASP A 193 6.53 -3.52 15.96
C ASP A 193 6.71 -2.64 14.71
N GLY A 194 5.66 -2.40 13.95
CA GLY A 194 5.68 -1.65 12.68
C GLY A 194 6.38 -2.41 11.56
N ARG A 195 6.41 -3.74 11.61
CA ARG A 195 6.89 -4.57 10.51
C ARG A 195 5.77 -4.75 9.49
N LEU A 196 6.11 -4.61 8.23
CA LEU A 196 5.18 -4.93 7.16
C LEU A 196 4.97 -6.45 7.09
N VAL A 197 3.72 -6.86 7.14
CA VAL A 197 3.29 -8.25 6.92
C VAL A 197 2.40 -8.26 5.70
N ALA A 198 2.83 -8.94 4.65
CA ALA A 198 2.04 -9.17 3.46
C ALA A 198 1.41 -10.57 3.54
N ILE A 199 0.10 -10.66 3.39
CA ILE A 199 -0.65 -11.92 3.35
C ILE A 199 -1.11 -12.12 1.92
N ASP A 200 -0.55 -13.11 1.25
CA ASP A 200 -0.98 -13.54 -0.06
C ASP A 200 -2.30 -14.32 0.06
N LEU A 201 -3.37 -13.80 -0.54
CA LEU A 201 -4.70 -14.40 -0.48
C LEU A 201 -4.82 -15.72 -1.24
N VAL A 202 -3.90 -16.03 -2.14
CA VAL A 202 -3.88 -17.29 -2.89
C VAL A 202 -3.12 -18.37 -2.14
N THR A 203 -1.93 -18.04 -1.64
CA THR A 203 -1.07 -19.01 -0.94
C THR A 203 -1.32 -19.05 0.57
N HIS A 204 -2.02 -18.05 1.11
CA HIS A 204 -2.30 -17.86 2.54
C HIS A 204 -1.04 -17.85 3.41
N ARG A 205 0.07 -17.33 2.88
CA ARG A 205 1.35 -17.26 3.58
C ARG A 205 1.68 -15.82 3.93
N PRO A 206 2.01 -15.53 5.19
CA PRO A 206 2.53 -14.23 5.58
C PRO A 206 4.00 -14.11 5.18
N THR A 207 4.37 -12.96 4.65
CA THR A 207 5.77 -12.60 4.39
C THR A 207 6.09 -11.36 5.23
N PRO A 208 6.80 -11.49 6.35
CA PRO A 208 7.25 -10.35 7.13
C PRO A 208 8.44 -9.67 6.46
N GLU A 209 8.42 -8.34 6.46
CA GLU A 209 9.51 -7.49 5.97
C GLU A 209 10.08 -6.61 7.10
N GLU A 210 11.08 -5.78 6.77
CA GLU A 210 11.71 -4.85 7.72
C GLU A 210 10.71 -3.96 8.45
N GLY A 211 10.99 -3.67 9.73
CA GLY A 211 10.13 -2.93 10.62
C GLY A 211 10.44 -1.44 10.71
N GLY A 212 9.68 -0.76 11.58
CA GLY A 212 9.83 0.66 11.87
C GLY A 212 8.92 1.59 11.06
N TRP A 213 7.96 1.02 10.34
CA TRP A 213 6.94 1.75 9.61
C TRP A 213 5.81 2.19 10.56
N LEU A 214 5.19 3.32 10.27
CA LEU A 214 4.12 3.93 11.07
C LEU A 214 2.75 3.75 10.45
N ALA A 215 2.67 3.80 9.12
CA ALA A 215 1.45 3.61 8.36
C ALA A 215 1.75 3.06 6.96
N LEU A 216 0.73 2.49 6.34
CA LEU A 216 0.73 2.08 4.94
C LEU A 216 -0.26 2.93 4.15
N GLY A 217 -0.16 2.91 2.83
CA GLY A 217 -1.13 3.53 1.94
C GLY A 217 -1.03 2.99 0.53
N THR A 218 -2.12 3.10 -0.22
CA THR A 218 -2.16 2.81 -1.64
C THR A 218 -2.18 4.12 -2.41
N VAL A 219 -1.03 4.56 -2.89
CA VAL A 219 -0.88 5.83 -3.62
C VAL A 219 -1.07 5.63 -5.11
N ASN A 220 -0.53 4.54 -5.64
CA ASN A 220 -0.70 4.12 -7.03
C ASN A 220 -1.38 2.75 -7.07
N PRO A 221 -2.14 2.45 -8.13
CA PRO A 221 -2.65 1.09 -8.34
C PRO A 221 -1.51 0.06 -8.31
N GLY A 222 -1.75 -1.07 -7.67
CA GLY A 222 -0.79 -2.18 -7.63
C GLY A 222 0.40 -2.01 -6.67
N GLU A 223 0.49 -0.92 -5.90
CA GLU A 223 1.62 -0.68 -5.01
C GLU A 223 1.20 -0.21 -3.61
N VAL A 224 1.83 -0.79 -2.60
CA VAL A 224 1.72 -0.37 -1.20
C VAL A 224 2.90 0.53 -0.85
N PHE A 225 2.59 1.74 -0.42
CA PHE A 225 3.56 2.69 0.09
C PHE A 225 3.67 2.59 1.60
N ARG A 226 4.87 2.79 2.12
CA ARG A 226 5.22 2.72 3.53
C ARG A 226 5.54 4.12 4.02
N PHE A 227 5.01 4.49 5.16
CA PHE A 227 5.26 5.76 5.80
C PHE A 227 6.01 5.54 7.11
N GLY A 228 7.15 6.21 7.28
CA GLY A 228 8.03 5.99 8.41
C GLY A 228 8.85 7.23 8.77
N ARG A 229 9.80 7.05 9.70
CA ARG A 229 10.70 8.11 10.16
C ARG A 229 11.79 8.38 9.12
N GLY A 230 12.07 9.66 8.91
CA GLY A 230 13.26 10.09 8.18
C GLY A 230 14.53 10.06 9.03
N LYS A 231 15.60 10.61 8.49
CA LYS A 231 16.90 10.67 9.17
C LYS A 231 16.94 11.70 10.29
N GLU A 232 16.13 12.75 10.18
CA GLU A 232 16.07 13.83 11.16
C GLU A 232 14.75 13.78 11.95
N PRO A 233 14.75 14.27 13.21
CA PRO A 233 13.51 14.38 13.97
C PRO A 233 12.44 15.18 13.22
N GLY A 234 11.18 14.71 13.29
CA GLY A 234 10.07 15.38 12.62
C GLY A 234 9.96 15.10 11.11
N GLN A 235 10.86 14.33 10.52
CA GLN A 235 10.75 13.93 9.12
C GLN A 235 9.86 12.70 8.96
N LEU A 236 8.79 12.86 8.17
CA LEU A 236 7.96 11.78 7.66
C LEU A 236 8.42 11.41 6.24
N VAL A 237 8.71 10.16 6.01
CA VAL A 237 9.17 9.63 4.73
C VAL A 237 8.16 8.64 4.18
N MET A 238 7.81 8.79 2.90
CA MET A 238 7.11 7.79 2.11
C MET A 238 8.14 7.00 1.29
N SER A 239 8.03 5.69 1.31
CA SER A 239 8.87 4.76 0.56
C SER A 239 8.00 3.84 -0.31
N GLY A 240 8.42 3.62 -1.55
CA GLY A 240 7.77 2.81 -2.58
C GLY A 240 8.49 3.01 -3.91
N SER A 241 7.80 2.92 -5.04
CA SER A 241 8.34 3.21 -6.38
C SER A 241 8.82 4.66 -6.53
N GLY A 242 8.37 5.55 -5.62
CA GLY A 242 8.88 6.91 -5.45
C GLY A 242 9.03 7.23 -3.98
N SER A 243 10.08 7.96 -3.61
CA SER A 243 10.26 8.45 -2.24
C SER A 243 9.86 9.92 -2.14
N ARG A 244 9.24 10.27 -1.02
CA ARG A 244 8.91 11.66 -0.65
C ARG A 244 9.23 11.86 0.81
N MET A 245 9.45 13.11 1.17
CA MET A 245 9.76 13.51 2.53
C MET A 245 9.05 14.81 2.87
N TRP A 246 8.49 14.86 4.06
CA TRP A 246 7.87 16.06 4.62
C TRP A 246 8.45 16.33 6.00
N ASN A 247 8.61 17.60 6.33
CA ASN A 247 9.01 18.03 7.67
C ASN A 247 7.77 18.48 8.42
N LEU A 248 7.47 17.80 9.51
CA LEU A 248 6.43 18.24 10.45
C LEU A 248 6.87 19.53 11.15
N PRO A 249 5.94 20.41 11.57
CA PRO A 249 6.25 21.52 12.46
C PRO A 249 7.01 21.05 13.71
N GLU A 250 7.90 21.89 14.24
CA GLU A 250 8.77 21.56 15.40
C GLU A 250 8.00 21.08 16.65
N SER A 251 6.74 21.50 16.79
CA SER A 251 5.87 21.07 17.89
C SER A 251 5.28 19.67 17.73
N LEU A 252 5.49 19.02 16.56
CA LEU A 252 4.91 17.73 16.23
C LEU A 252 5.99 16.69 15.96
N SER A 253 5.66 15.46 16.26
CA SER A 253 6.52 14.28 16.03
C SER A 253 5.85 13.30 15.08
N VAL A 254 6.63 12.55 14.34
CA VAL A 254 6.12 11.51 13.42
C VAL A 254 5.43 10.36 14.17
N GLU A 255 5.77 10.16 15.44
CA GLU A 255 5.12 9.18 16.33
C GLU A 255 3.67 9.55 16.65
N MET A 256 3.25 10.79 16.38
CA MET A 256 1.86 11.23 16.49
C MET A 256 1.00 10.77 15.30
N LEU A 257 1.60 10.20 14.26
CA LEU A 257 0.84 9.66 13.14
C LEU A 257 -0.09 8.54 13.64
N GLU A 258 -1.39 8.67 13.34
CA GLU A 258 -2.36 7.63 13.69
C GLU A 258 -2.09 6.37 12.84
N PRO A 259 -2.29 5.15 13.41
CA PRO A 259 -1.94 3.90 12.74
C PRO A 259 -3.00 3.45 11.72
N TYR A 260 -3.56 4.40 10.99
CA TYR A 260 -4.54 4.14 9.93
C TYR A 260 -3.89 4.23 8.55
N PRO A 261 -4.51 3.63 7.52
CA PRO A 261 -4.02 3.79 6.16
C PRO A 261 -3.95 5.26 5.73
N VAL A 262 -2.86 5.61 5.05
CA VAL A 262 -2.75 6.90 4.35
C VAL A 262 -3.51 6.78 3.03
N VAL A 263 -4.42 7.70 2.79
CA VAL A 263 -5.37 7.63 1.68
C VAL A 263 -5.06 8.67 0.63
N ARG A 264 -5.11 8.29 -0.64
CA ARG A 264 -4.96 9.23 -1.76
C ARG A 264 -6.30 9.89 -2.10
N ALA A 265 -6.48 11.13 -1.69
CA ALA A 265 -7.71 11.90 -1.94
C ALA A 265 -7.78 12.51 -3.35
N SER A 266 -6.64 12.81 -3.98
CA SER A 266 -6.55 13.32 -5.34
C SER A 266 -5.26 12.90 -6.03
N SER A 267 -5.01 13.38 -7.24
CA SER A 267 -3.76 13.11 -7.96
C SER A 267 -2.51 13.56 -7.21
N THR A 268 -2.63 14.57 -6.34
CA THR A 268 -1.50 15.19 -5.64
C THR A 268 -1.62 15.20 -4.12
N LEU A 269 -2.76 14.76 -3.57
CA LEU A 269 -3.08 14.91 -2.16
C LEU A 269 -3.25 13.56 -1.47
N LEU A 270 -2.51 13.38 -0.37
CA LEU A 270 -2.66 12.27 0.55
C LEU A 270 -3.24 12.79 1.87
N LEU A 271 -4.10 12.00 2.50
CA LEU A 271 -4.68 12.27 3.81
C LEU A 271 -4.22 11.24 4.83
N SER A 272 -3.93 11.73 6.03
CA SER A 272 -3.64 10.95 7.22
C SER A 272 -4.17 11.73 8.45
N ALA A 273 -3.90 11.26 9.64
CA ALA A 273 -4.28 11.93 10.88
C ALA A 273 -3.14 11.91 11.90
N LEU A 274 -3.13 12.90 12.76
CA LEU A 274 -2.21 12.99 13.90
C LEU A 274 -3.00 12.88 15.20
N ARG A 275 -2.41 12.22 16.19
CA ARG A 275 -2.83 12.26 17.59
C ARG A 275 -1.96 13.24 18.32
N LEU A 276 -2.54 14.35 18.76
CA LEU A 276 -1.82 15.42 19.46
C LEU A 276 -1.54 15.07 20.93
N PRO A 277 -0.57 15.74 21.57
CA PRO A 277 -0.19 15.44 22.97
C PRO A 277 -1.31 15.63 23.99
N ASP A 278 -2.28 16.48 23.69
CA ASP A 278 -3.47 16.71 24.53
C ASP A 278 -4.57 15.66 24.35
N GLY A 279 -4.32 14.66 23.48
CA GLY A 279 -5.26 13.60 23.15
C GLY A 279 -6.25 13.94 22.04
N THR A 280 -6.28 15.19 21.57
CA THR A 280 -7.08 15.57 20.38
C THR A 280 -6.45 15.01 19.09
N ARG A 281 -7.18 15.07 18.01
CA ARG A 281 -6.70 14.62 16.69
C ARG A 281 -6.74 15.77 15.70
N ALA A 282 -5.86 15.71 14.70
CA ALA A 282 -5.82 16.70 13.64
C ALA A 282 -5.73 16.02 12.27
N PRO A 283 -6.46 16.48 11.26
CA PRO A 283 -6.23 16.09 9.88
C PRO A 283 -4.80 16.42 9.46
N LEU A 284 -4.17 15.50 8.73
CA LEU A 284 -2.86 15.71 8.13
C LEU A 284 -2.98 15.57 6.61
N GLU A 285 -2.66 16.64 5.92
CA GLU A 285 -2.57 16.71 4.48
C GLU A 285 -1.10 16.63 4.04
N LEU A 286 -0.79 15.73 3.12
CA LEU A 286 0.54 15.55 2.53
C LEU A 286 0.44 15.76 1.03
N SER A 287 1.08 16.80 0.50
CA SER A 287 1.12 17.04 -0.93
C SER A 287 2.25 16.23 -1.59
N LEU A 288 1.95 15.49 -2.65
CA LEU A 288 2.95 14.80 -3.47
C LEU A 288 3.88 15.79 -4.22
N THR A 289 3.55 17.08 -4.22
CA THR A 289 4.42 18.15 -4.76
C THR A 289 5.32 18.78 -3.69
N GLY A 290 5.22 18.33 -2.41
CA GLY A 290 6.16 18.67 -1.34
C GLY A 290 5.60 19.55 -0.22
N GLY A 291 4.31 19.90 -0.22
CA GLY A 291 3.65 20.63 0.87
C GLY A 291 3.14 19.69 1.97
N LEU A 292 2.97 20.25 3.18
CA LEU A 292 2.31 19.60 4.31
C LEU A 292 1.43 20.64 5.00
N GLN A 293 0.21 20.24 5.37
CA GLN A 293 -0.69 21.05 6.18
C GLN A 293 -1.28 20.21 7.30
N VAL A 294 -1.33 20.79 8.49
CA VAL A 294 -2.03 20.22 9.66
C VAL A 294 -3.29 21.02 9.88
N GLY A 295 -4.41 20.36 9.84
CA GLY A 295 -5.71 20.99 10.06
C GLY A 295 -5.99 21.29 11.53
N PRO A 296 -7.14 21.93 11.82
CA PRO A 296 -7.55 22.22 13.19
C PRO A 296 -7.69 20.97 14.04
N ALA A 297 -7.26 21.05 15.31
CA ALA A 297 -7.46 19.99 16.27
C ALA A 297 -8.95 19.75 16.55
N VAL A 298 -9.36 18.50 16.62
CA VAL A 298 -10.73 18.08 16.94
C VAL A 298 -10.73 17.12 18.12
N GLY A 299 -11.72 17.28 19.01
CA GLY A 299 -11.95 16.36 20.12
C GLY A 299 -12.62 15.09 19.59
N ALA A 300 -11.83 14.08 19.30
CA ALA A 300 -12.33 12.84 18.71
C ALA A 300 -11.64 11.62 19.35
N ASP A 301 -12.36 10.49 19.42
CA ASP A 301 -11.84 9.19 19.85
C ASP A 301 -11.08 8.49 18.72
N ALA A 302 -11.47 8.75 17.46
CA ALA A 302 -10.78 8.29 16.25
C ALA A 302 -10.96 9.32 15.13
N LEU A 303 -9.98 9.39 14.23
CA LEU A 303 -10.01 10.21 13.01
C LEU A 303 -9.35 9.42 11.89
N ILE A 304 -10.15 8.74 11.06
CA ILE A 304 -9.68 7.81 10.04
C ILE A 304 -9.91 8.44 8.66
N PRO A 305 -8.86 8.66 7.85
CA PRO A 305 -9.03 9.20 6.52
C PRO A 305 -9.69 8.20 5.56
N PHE A 306 -10.46 8.70 4.61
CA PHE A 306 -11.01 7.91 3.50
C PHE A 306 -11.07 8.71 2.20
N ARG A 307 -11.26 8.00 1.11
CA ARG A 307 -11.58 8.57 -0.20
C ARG A 307 -13.01 8.22 -0.54
N GLY A 308 -13.74 9.18 -1.06
CA GLY A 308 -15.07 8.99 -1.59
C GLY A 308 -15.15 9.45 -3.04
N VAL A 309 -16.25 9.10 -3.68
CA VAL A 309 -16.63 9.58 -5.01
C VAL A 309 -17.92 10.37 -4.88
N GLY A 310 -17.95 11.58 -5.37
CA GLY A 310 -19.11 12.45 -5.35
C GLY A 310 -19.52 12.89 -6.75
N ARG A 311 -20.71 13.45 -6.89
CA ARG A 311 -21.10 14.12 -8.13
C ARG A 311 -20.38 15.46 -8.23
N ARG A 312 -19.92 15.79 -9.42
CA ARG A 312 -19.39 17.13 -9.68
C ARG A 312 -20.50 18.16 -9.58
N SER A 313 -20.22 19.27 -8.94
CA SER A 313 -21.19 20.35 -8.74
C SER A 313 -21.53 21.09 -10.06
N ASP A 314 -20.66 21.01 -11.06
CA ASP A 314 -20.75 21.72 -12.34
C ASP A 314 -21.25 20.85 -13.50
N ASP A 315 -21.35 19.53 -13.29
CA ASP A 315 -21.78 18.57 -14.31
C ASP A 315 -22.61 17.44 -13.68
N ALA A 316 -23.88 17.36 -14.04
CA ALA A 316 -24.80 16.36 -13.50
C ALA A 316 -24.43 14.91 -13.83
N GLU A 317 -23.56 14.68 -14.83
CA GLU A 317 -23.12 13.36 -15.27
C GLU A 317 -21.67 13.04 -14.83
N GLY A 318 -20.91 14.02 -14.32
CA GLY A 318 -19.53 13.85 -13.91
C GLY A 318 -19.37 13.44 -12.44
N TYR A 319 -18.31 12.67 -12.17
CA TYR A 319 -17.91 12.30 -10.81
C TYR A 319 -16.57 12.95 -10.45
N GLU A 320 -16.41 13.23 -9.16
CA GLU A 320 -15.14 13.71 -8.60
C GLU A 320 -14.72 12.85 -7.41
N LEU A 321 -13.41 12.64 -7.29
CA LEU A 321 -12.84 12.05 -6.08
C LEU A 321 -12.73 13.14 -5.01
N PHE A 322 -13.10 12.82 -3.79
CA PHE A 322 -12.89 13.69 -2.64
C PHE A 322 -12.26 12.92 -1.48
N GLY A 323 -11.56 13.64 -0.63
CA GLY A 323 -11.09 13.13 0.65
C GLY A 323 -12.08 13.39 1.76
N GLY A 324 -12.07 12.56 2.78
CA GLY A 324 -12.89 12.73 3.97
C GLY A 324 -12.27 12.04 5.19
N TYR A 325 -12.96 12.19 6.31
CA TYR A 325 -12.60 11.54 7.57
C TYR A 325 -13.81 10.95 8.26
N ALA A 326 -13.66 9.74 8.79
CA ALA A 326 -14.54 9.20 9.80
C ALA A 326 -14.06 9.73 11.16
N LEU A 327 -14.82 10.63 11.73
CA LEU A 327 -14.61 11.24 13.04
C LEU A 327 -15.50 10.56 14.07
N SER A 328 -14.93 9.89 15.06
CA SER A 328 -15.67 9.27 16.15
C SER A 328 -15.59 10.15 17.40
N ALA A 329 -16.72 10.45 17.99
CA ALA A 329 -16.80 11.22 19.23
C ALA A 329 -18.07 10.81 20.01
N GLY A 330 -17.91 10.54 21.30
CA GLY A 330 -19.04 10.25 22.20
C GLY A 330 -19.86 9.04 21.78
N GLY A 331 -19.24 7.99 21.21
CA GLY A 331 -19.92 6.77 20.78
C GLY A 331 -20.67 6.88 19.44
N THR A 332 -20.40 7.93 18.67
CA THR A 332 -20.94 8.11 17.32
C THR A 332 -19.81 8.41 16.34
N THR A 333 -19.89 7.84 15.16
CA THR A 333 -18.93 8.09 14.06
C THR A 333 -19.64 8.88 12.96
N PHE A 334 -19.02 9.98 12.55
CA PHE A 334 -19.48 10.89 11.50
C PHE A 334 -18.54 10.75 10.31
N LEU A 335 -19.07 10.44 9.12
CA LEU A 335 -18.33 10.61 7.88
C LEU A 335 -18.39 12.06 7.46
N ARG A 336 -17.25 12.72 7.35
CA ARG A 336 -17.18 14.15 7.01
C ARG A 336 -16.28 14.36 5.80
N ARG A 337 -16.74 15.20 4.88
CA ARG A 337 -15.93 15.64 3.74
C ARG A 337 -14.78 16.50 4.24
N PHE A 338 -13.62 16.35 3.64
CA PHE A 338 -12.47 17.22 3.91
C PHE A 338 -12.41 18.35 2.89
N ASP A 339 -12.27 19.57 3.38
CA ASP A 339 -12.03 20.75 2.57
C ASP A 339 -10.51 21.00 2.45
N PRO A 340 -9.88 20.73 1.30
CA PRO A 340 -8.45 20.89 1.13
C PRO A 340 -8.02 22.37 1.07
N VAL A 341 -8.92 23.31 0.83
CA VAL A 341 -8.61 24.74 0.82
C VAL A 341 -8.49 25.27 2.22
N GLU A 342 -9.45 24.92 3.08
CA GLU A 342 -9.47 25.34 4.49
C GLU A 342 -8.67 24.40 5.39
N GLY A 343 -8.26 23.23 4.90
CA GLY A 343 -7.59 22.20 5.68
C GLY A 343 -8.46 21.63 6.82
N SER A 344 -9.77 21.69 6.69
CA SER A 344 -10.73 21.42 7.76
C SER A 344 -11.78 20.38 7.37
N LEU A 345 -12.53 19.90 8.40
CA LEU A 345 -13.64 18.99 8.19
C LEU A 345 -14.90 19.78 7.79
N GLY A 346 -15.43 19.50 6.61
CA GLY A 346 -16.62 20.12 6.05
C GLY A 346 -17.93 19.45 6.48
N GLU A 347 -18.85 19.25 5.53
CA GLU A 347 -20.18 18.68 5.77
C GLU A 347 -20.13 17.23 6.30
N THR A 348 -21.15 16.86 7.08
CA THR A 348 -21.40 15.48 7.48
C THR A 348 -22.16 14.76 6.38
N LEU A 349 -21.61 13.66 5.89
CA LEU A 349 -22.19 12.83 4.84
C LEU A 349 -23.11 11.73 5.41
N ALA A 350 -22.71 11.14 6.55
CA ALA A 350 -23.44 10.09 7.24
C ALA A 350 -23.04 10.01 8.72
N GLU A 351 -23.87 9.34 9.52
CA GLU A 351 -23.68 9.11 10.95
C GLU A 351 -23.91 7.63 11.27
N PHE A 352 -23.05 7.05 12.10
CA PHE A 352 -23.14 5.66 12.53
C PHE A 352 -22.91 5.52 14.02
N PRO A 353 -23.59 4.59 14.71
CA PRO A 353 -23.32 4.29 16.10
C PRO A 353 -21.96 3.62 16.27
N GLY A 354 -21.30 3.87 17.40
CA GLY A 354 -20.02 3.29 17.78
C GLY A 354 -18.79 4.11 17.36
N THR A 355 -17.63 3.69 17.83
CA THR A 355 -16.34 4.27 17.49
C THR A 355 -15.72 3.52 16.33
N ALA A 356 -15.32 4.20 15.27
CA ALA A 356 -14.66 3.60 14.12
C ALA A 356 -13.26 3.07 14.49
N LEU A 357 -12.96 1.86 14.07
CA LEU A 357 -11.71 1.16 14.30
C LEU A 357 -10.95 0.90 13.02
N SER A 358 -11.68 0.68 11.95
CA SER A 358 -11.14 0.44 10.63
C SER A 358 -12.09 0.98 9.59
N LEU A 359 -11.51 1.44 8.48
CA LEU A 359 -12.24 1.94 7.34
C LEU A 359 -11.53 1.47 6.08
N THR A 360 -12.32 1.11 5.08
CA THR A 360 -11.83 0.76 3.76
C THR A 360 -12.77 1.21 2.67
N GLU A 361 -12.29 1.24 1.46
CA GLU A 361 -13.06 1.55 0.27
C GLU A 361 -13.18 0.29 -0.58
N LEU A 362 -14.32 0.08 -1.18
CA LEU A 362 -14.55 -0.98 -2.15
C LEU A 362 -15.02 -0.35 -3.46
N ALA A 363 -14.19 -0.42 -4.50
CA ALA A 363 -14.62 -0.02 -5.84
C ALA A 363 -15.61 -1.05 -6.38
N ALA A 364 -16.65 -0.60 -7.06
CA ALA A 364 -17.51 -1.49 -7.82
C ALA A 364 -16.77 -2.04 -9.05
N ALA A 365 -17.13 -3.24 -9.47
CA ALA A 365 -16.45 -3.99 -10.54
C ALA A 365 -16.37 -3.27 -11.90
N ASP A 366 -17.19 -2.23 -12.10
CA ASP A 366 -17.29 -1.49 -13.36
C ASP A 366 -16.69 -0.08 -13.33
N GLY A 367 -15.81 0.22 -12.34
CA GLY A 367 -15.28 1.57 -12.14
C GLY A 367 -16.32 2.56 -11.60
N MET A 368 -17.42 2.04 -11.09
CA MET A 368 -18.49 2.77 -10.40
C MET A 368 -18.00 3.30 -9.04
N PRO A 369 -18.72 4.21 -8.42
CA PRO A 369 -18.31 4.85 -7.15
C PRO A 369 -17.94 3.83 -6.08
N ALA A 370 -16.88 4.15 -5.34
CA ALA A 370 -16.43 3.36 -4.23
C ALA A 370 -17.42 3.47 -3.06
N THR A 371 -17.87 2.33 -2.55
CA THR A 371 -18.58 2.27 -1.27
C THR A 371 -17.56 2.34 -0.13
N VAL A 372 -17.85 3.16 0.87
CA VAL A 372 -17.03 3.29 2.09
C VAL A 372 -17.55 2.33 3.15
N TRP A 373 -16.67 1.49 3.68
CA TRP A 373 -17.00 0.48 4.69
C TRP A 373 -16.28 0.76 6.00
N LEU A 374 -17.04 0.78 7.11
CA LEU A 374 -16.54 1.05 8.44
C LEU A 374 -16.76 -0.15 9.36
N LEU A 375 -15.78 -0.44 10.20
CA LEU A 375 -15.93 -1.27 11.37
C LEU A 375 -16.08 -0.36 12.57
N CYS A 376 -17.25 -0.39 13.23
CA CYS A 376 -17.54 0.40 14.42
C CYS A 376 -17.75 -0.52 15.63
N GLY A 377 -17.21 -0.12 16.78
CA GLY A 377 -17.38 -0.79 18.05
C GLY A 377 -18.21 0.02 19.04
N ASP A 378 -19.17 -0.64 19.71
CA ASP A 378 -19.94 -0.11 20.82
C ASP A 378 -19.91 -1.14 21.97
N GLY A 379 -18.98 -0.96 22.91
CA GLY A 379 -18.70 -1.92 23.96
C GLY A 379 -18.19 -3.24 23.38
N ASP A 380 -18.91 -4.34 23.65
CA ASP A 380 -18.54 -5.69 23.16
C ASP A 380 -19.14 -6.01 21.79
N ARG A 381 -19.82 -5.07 21.18
CA ARG A 381 -20.47 -5.26 19.86
C ARG A 381 -19.71 -4.55 18.77
N TRP A 382 -19.53 -5.28 17.67
CA TRP A 382 -18.87 -4.79 16.47
C TRP A 382 -19.85 -4.83 15.31
N THR A 383 -19.94 -3.73 14.59
CA THR A 383 -20.86 -3.57 13.47
C THR A 383 -20.11 -3.08 12.25
N ILE A 384 -20.44 -3.62 11.10
CA ILE A 384 -19.95 -3.14 9.81
C ILE A 384 -21.03 -2.29 9.18
N HIS A 385 -20.65 -1.09 8.77
CA HIS A 385 -21.49 -0.14 8.06
C HIS A 385 -20.93 0.13 6.68
N GLY A 386 -21.79 0.07 5.66
CA GLY A 386 -21.49 0.46 4.29
C GLY A 386 -22.22 1.75 3.93
N PHE A 387 -21.54 2.66 3.27
CA PHE A 387 -22.08 3.93 2.80
C PHE A 387 -21.72 4.15 1.34
N ASP A 388 -22.74 4.41 0.52
CA ASP A 388 -22.57 4.87 -0.86
C ASP A 388 -22.66 6.40 -0.90
N PRO A 389 -21.56 7.11 -1.17
CA PRO A 389 -21.56 8.58 -1.24
C PRO A 389 -22.47 9.16 -2.33
N LEU A 390 -22.85 8.36 -3.33
CA LEU A 390 -23.73 8.80 -4.43
C LEU A 390 -25.20 8.48 -4.23
N GLY A 391 -25.50 7.28 -3.71
CA GLY A 391 -26.86 6.81 -3.48
C GLY A 391 -27.38 7.17 -2.10
N GLY A 392 -26.50 7.41 -1.14
CA GLY A 392 -26.83 7.55 0.27
C GLY A 392 -27.25 6.23 0.94
N ASP A 393 -27.10 5.10 0.23
CA ASP A 393 -27.45 3.79 0.75
C ASP A 393 -26.60 3.44 1.96
N VAL A 394 -27.22 2.93 3.01
CA VAL A 394 -26.55 2.51 4.24
C VAL A 394 -26.81 1.03 4.45
N TYR A 395 -25.75 0.25 4.51
CA TYR A 395 -25.77 -1.17 4.85
C TYR A 395 -25.29 -1.32 6.30
N THR A 396 -25.93 -2.22 7.06
CA THR A 396 -25.53 -2.44 8.45
C THR A 396 -25.70 -3.91 8.80
N PHE A 397 -24.64 -4.55 9.27
CA PHE A 397 -24.67 -5.94 9.75
C PHE A 397 -23.64 -6.18 10.86
N ALA A 398 -23.86 -7.23 11.64
CA ALA A 398 -22.92 -7.60 12.69
C ALA A 398 -21.57 -8.02 12.11
N ALA A 399 -20.48 -7.53 12.69
CA ALA A 399 -19.15 -7.98 12.31
C ALA A 399 -18.89 -9.41 12.85
N PRO A 400 -18.06 -10.19 12.16
CA PRO A 400 -17.57 -11.45 12.70
C PRO A 400 -16.88 -11.25 14.05
N GLU A 401 -17.06 -12.21 14.97
CA GLU A 401 -16.39 -12.17 16.27
C GLU A 401 -14.86 -12.15 16.12
N GLY A 402 -14.20 -11.24 16.83
CA GLY A 402 -12.74 -11.02 16.72
C GLY A 402 -12.32 -10.20 15.49
N CYS A 403 -13.25 -9.59 14.76
CA CYS A 403 -12.91 -8.70 13.66
C CYS A 403 -12.05 -7.53 14.14
N SER A 404 -10.88 -7.34 13.53
CA SER A 404 -9.90 -6.32 13.93
C SER A 404 -9.67 -5.26 12.85
N ALA A 405 -9.92 -5.58 11.58
CA ALA A 405 -9.80 -4.66 10.47
C ALA A 405 -10.68 -5.06 9.30
N LEU A 406 -11.05 -4.07 8.48
CA LEU A 406 -11.65 -4.27 7.16
C LEU A 406 -10.66 -3.90 6.08
N VAL A 407 -10.75 -4.57 4.94
CA VAL A 407 -9.97 -4.25 3.75
C VAL A 407 -10.78 -4.53 2.50
N GLY A 408 -10.83 -3.56 1.60
CA GLY A 408 -11.37 -3.71 0.25
C GLY A 408 -10.29 -4.24 -0.68
N VAL A 409 -10.54 -5.36 -1.32
CA VAL A 409 -9.67 -5.93 -2.37
C VAL A 409 -10.27 -5.55 -3.72
N GLN A 410 -9.44 -4.93 -4.60
CA GLN A 410 -9.85 -4.41 -5.91
C GLN A 410 -9.09 -5.10 -7.03
#